data_75d2111b96f6b140f0ee2e88807d4adc
#
_entry.id   75d2111b96f6b140f0ee2e88807d4adc
#
_cell.length_a   1.000
_cell.length_b   1.000
_cell.length_c   1.000
_cell.angle_alpha   90.00
_cell.angle_beta   90.00
_cell.angle_gamma   90.00
#
_symmetry.space_group_name_H-M   'P 1'
#
loop_
_entity.id
_entity.type
_entity.pdbx_description
1 polymer ?
#
loop_
_entity_poly.entity_id
_entity_poly.type
_entity_poly.pdbx_seq_one_letter_code
_entity_poly.pdbx_strand_id
1 'polypeptide(L)'
;MEYLDIVAKMSVYVTKAGRVACAWLKPRLKMVDREDWWNTTVLSGMSEMQLYNIERDGTTTLDGLDAAALLTVLKKNWHALALLEYFPNYHEMRDSVYAMQDVRRHWAHVKVNVTYPLEVIRRDLSTCINFMELFGGSREEIAETKNFRALVLDPGRADPICIPEPSGRMAAQATRPAVQPASVKVLANPFVVGAKVVRKSNPDQIGQIGSIRGSGDAAEYEVLFMDTGFGTYYADQLLLADALPERCNVTIDELKVLLTAQQLCSPTNDQLYSLNAARVDFVPYQFRPALKMIHAERPRILVADSVGVGKTIEAGLILRELQARNDDFESVLIICPKPLVAEHKWRSEMKRFDENFTELDGASLREAINECDKDGEWPVALRKTILPYSLMTKELLNGKGRQKGLLDLEEPVHFDLVIIDEAHHIRHPDTGAYQVARYFTDNADAVVMLTATPVQTGDDDLYTLLNALRPDVVLDKKTFKEMQEPNAEINAAAKLIRHQAENWRSEAAEHLACAAQTSWGHSVIEDNPTYKNVMAKLKSGQPIDRAARVGILQDVEGLHSFADMINRTRRQDIQNDFCVRRPQSVSVHFTPEQEELYDALMDFESHALSYHNTNNVVVMDNNANLLYYGGTNNSYA
;
A
#
# COMPACT_ATOMS: atom_id res chain seq x y z
N MET A 1 -18.79 18.99 -31.61
CA MET A 1 -18.96 19.63 -30.28
C MET A 1 -17.65 20.32 -29.95
N GLU A 2 -17.67 21.59 -29.64
CA GLU A 2 -16.43 22.30 -29.29
C GLU A 2 -15.94 21.88 -27.92
N TYR A 3 -14.63 21.93 -27.68
CA TYR A 3 -14.02 21.51 -26.42
C TYR A 3 -14.60 22.27 -25.20
N LEU A 4 -14.86 23.56 -25.37
CA LEU A 4 -15.49 24.39 -24.32
C LEU A 4 -16.90 23.91 -23.94
N ASP A 5 -17.66 23.38 -24.89
CA ASP A 5 -18.97 22.78 -24.61
C ASP A 5 -18.85 21.50 -23.77
N ILE A 6 -17.78 20.74 -24.01
CA ILE A 6 -17.49 19.52 -23.22
C ILE A 6 -17.16 19.90 -21.78
N VAL A 7 -16.28 20.88 -21.58
CA VAL A 7 -15.87 21.37 -20.26
C VAL A 7 -17.07 21.88 -19.46
N ALA A 8 -17.91 22.70 -20.08
CA ALA A 8 -19.13 23.22 -19.41
C ALA A 8 -20.07 22.09 -18.99
N LYS A 9 -20.23 21.06 -19.83
CA LYS A 9 -21.08 19.90 -19.52
C LYS A 9 -20.47 19.00 -18.44
N MET A 10 -19.15 18.82 -18.38
CA MET A 10 -18.48 18.06 -17.31
C MET A 10 -18.77 18.64 -15.93
N SER A 11 -18.70 19.96 -15.79
CA SER A 11 -19.07 20.67 -14.54
C SER A 11 -20.51 20.35 -14.12
N VAL A 12 -21.43 20.25 -15.07
CA VAL A 12 -22.84 19.86 -14.78
C VAL A 12 -22.94 18.43 -14.27
N TYR A 13 -22.17 17.48 -14.85
CA TYR A 13 -22.22 16.09 -14.41
C TYR A 13 -21.58 15.88 -13.03
N VAL A 14 -20.51 16.61 -12.71
CA VAL A 14 -19.93 16.64 -11.36
C VAL A 14 -20.95 17.18 -10.35
N THR A 15 -21.67 18.23 -10.71
CA THR A 15 -22.76 18.77 -9.85
C THR A 15 -23.90 17.77 -9.67
N LYS A 16 -24.26 17.00 -10.70
CA LYS A 16 -25.27 15.93 -10.58
C LYS A 16 -24.81 14.83 -9.62
N ALA A 17 -23.57 14.39 -9.71
CA ALA A 17 -23.00 13.42 -8.76
C ALA A 17 -23.02 13.97 -7.32
N GLY A 18 -22.70 15.26 -7.12
CA GLY A 18 -22.84 15.92 -5.81
C GLY A 18 -24.26 15.87 -5.26
N ARG A 19 -25.28 16.11 -6.10
CA ARG A 19 -26.69 15.98 -5.70
C ARG A 19 -27.06 14.55 -5.29
N VAL A 20 -26.55 13.55 -6.00
CA VAL A 20 -26.75 12.14 -5.64
C VAL A 20 -26.11 11.84 -4.28
N ALA A 21 -24.86 12.32 -4.05
CA ALA A 21 -24.19 12.21 -2.76
C ALA A 21 -25.02 12.87 -1.63
N CYS A 22 -25.55 14.08 -1.85
CA CYS A 22 -26.41 14.78 -0.90
C CYS A 22 -27.66 13.96 -0.55
N ALA A 23 -28.37 13.46 -1.56
CA ALA A 23 -29.58 12.66 -1.36
C ALA A 23 -29.29 11.37 -0.58
N TRP A 24 -28.16 10.74 -0.83
CA TRP A 24 -27.73 9.53 -0.14
C TRP A 24 -27.30 9.79 1.32
N LEU A 25 -26.57 10.89 1.57
CA LEU A 25 -26.09 11.29 2.91
C LEU A 25 -27.23 11.73 3.83
N LYS A 26 -28.21 12.46 3.31
CA LYS A 26 -29.26 13.15 4.08
C LYS A 26 -29.98 12.29 5.12
N PRO A 27 -30.42 11.05 4.83
CA PRO A 27 -31.04 10.18 5.84
C PRO A 27 -30.01 9.58 6.82
N ARG A 28 -28.75 9.38 6.39
CA ARG A 28 -27.74 8.59 7.11
C ARG A 28 -26.97 9.40 8.14
N LEU A 29 -26.60 10.64 7.85
CA LEU A 29 -25.85 11.49 8.79
C LEU A 29 -26.57 11.72 10.10
N LYS A 30 -27.89 11.85 10.07
CA LYS A 30 -28.72 11.97 11.28
C LYS A 30 -28.78 10.70 12.13
N MET A 31 -28.31 9.57 11.58
CA MET A 31 -28.19 8.32 12.33
C MET A 31 -26.83 8.19 13.00
N VAL A 32 -25.78 8.87 12.48
CA VAL A 32 -24.43 8.90 13.06
C VAL A 32 -24.45 9.69 14.37
N ASP A 33 -25.01 10.90 14.33
CA ASP A 33 -25.19 11.74 15.51
C ASP A 33 -26.58 12.40 15.45
N ARG A 34 -27.42 12.16 16.47
CA ARG A 34 -28.81 12.60 16.48
C ARG A 34 -28.98 14.05 16.91
N GLU A 35 -28.07 14.57 17.75
CA GLU A 35 -28.23 15.87 18.39
C GLU A 35 -27.48 16.98 17.64
N ASP A 36 -26.26 16.73 17.21
CA ASP A 36 -25.39 17.76 16.62
C ASP A 36 -24.65 17.29 15.35
N TRP A 37 -25.33 16.49 14.53
CA TRP A 37 -24.75 15.92 13.30
C TRP A 37 -24.14 16.95 12.35
N TRP A 38 -24.63 18.19 12.37
CA TRP A 38 -24.10 19.25 11.51
C TRP A 38 -22.69 19.67 11.93
N ASN A 39 -22.46 19.96 13.21
CA ASN A 39 -21.15 20.37 13.68
C ASN A 39 -20.16 19.21 13.78
N THR A 40 -20.63 18.05 14.27
CA THR A 40 -19.76 16.91 14.56
C THR A 40 -19.40 16.08 13.32
N THR A 41 -20.31 15.99 12.34
CA THR A 41 -20.14 15.11 11.18
C THR A 41 -19.93 15.88 9.88
N VAL A 42 -20.46 17.09 9.74
CA VAL A 42 -20.31 17.90 8.54
C VAL A 42 -19.17 18.90 8.69
N LEU A 43 -19.26 19.81 9.67
CA LEU A 43 -18.29 20.90 9.81
C LEU A 43 -16.92 20.41 10.30
N SER A 44 -16.87 19.43 11.20
CA SER A 44 -15.59 18.90 11.72
C SER A 44 -14.68 18.29 10.65
N GLY A 45 -15.23 17.87 9.52
CA GLY A 45 -14.49 17.30 8.40
C GLY A 45 -14.10 18.29 7.30
N MET A 46 -14.47 19.58 7.42
CA MET A 46 -14.25 20.59 6.38
C MET A 46 -12.92 21.31 6.55
N SER A 47 -12.32 21.72 5.43
CA SER A 47 -11.15 22.61 5.43
C SER A 47 -11.55 24.04 5.81
N GLU A 48 -10.58 24.84 6.29
CA GLU A 48 -10.82 26.26 6.64
C GLU A 48 -11.48 27.05 5.50
N MET A 49 -11.11 26.79 4.24
CA MET A 49 -11.70 27.45 3.09
C MET A 49 -13.15 27.02 2.87
N GLN A 50 -13.46 25.73 3.09
CA GLN A 50 -14.83 25.25 3.01
C GLN A 50 -15.70 25.82 4.13
N LEU A 51 -15.16 25.87 5.37
CA LEU A 51 -15.82 26.52 6.51
C LEU A 51 -16.09 28.00 6.24
N TYR A 52 -15.09 28.73 5.74
CA TYR A 52 -15.24 30.13 5.35
C TYR A 52 -16.35 30.33 4.29
N ASN A 53 -16.40 29.47 3.27
CA ASN A 53 -17.46 29.54 2.25
C ASN A 53 -18.84 29.23 2.83
N ILE A 54 -18.95 28.23 3.71
CA ILE A 54 -20.17 27.85 4.40
C ILE A 54 -20.70 29.02 5.26
N GLU A 55 -19.82 29.66 6.03
CA GLU A 55 -20.16 30.83 6.85
C GLU A 55 -20.56 32.04 5.99
N ARG A 56 -19.77 32.36 4.96
CA ARG A 56 -20.03 33.45 4.03
C ARG A 56 -21.39 33.32 3.34
N ASP A 57 -21.73 32.11 2.91
CA ASP A 57 -22.95 31.81 2.16
C ASP A 57 -24.16 31.52 3.10
N GLY A 58 -23.92 31.48 4.42
CA GLY A 58 -24.94 31.20 5.43
C GLY A 58 -25.54 29.80 5.31
N THR A 59 -24.76 28.84 4.86
CA THR A 59 -25.20 27.46 4.59
C THR A 59 -25.37 26.67 5.88
N THR A 60 -26.57 26.16 6.12
CA THR A 60 -26.91 25.37 7.32
C THR A 60 -27.47 23.98 6.99
N THR A 61 -27.48 23.61 5.73
CA THR A 61 -28.05 22.33 5.25
C THR A 61 -27.19 21.72 4.17
N LEU A 62 -27.24 20.39 4.01
CA LEU A 62 -26.48 19.67 2.98
C LEU A 62 -26.82 20.14 1.56
N ASP A 63 -28.03 20.59 1.31
CA ASP A 63 -28.45 21.08 -0.02
C ASP A 63 -27.72 22.37 -0.45
N GLY A 64 -27.19 23.12 0.49
CA GLY A 64 -26.39 24.33 0.23
C GLY A 64 -24.90 24.07 0.00
N LEU A 65 -24.43 22.85 0.23
CA LEU A 65 -23.03 22.48 0.02
C LEU A 65 -22.74 22.21 -1.46
N ASP A 66 -21.56 22.59 -1.90
CA ASP A 66 -21.06 22.24 -3.23
C ASP A 66 -20.68 20.73 -3.33
N ALA A 67 -20.41 20.26 -4.54
CA ALA A 67 -20.06 18.87 -4.76
C ALA A 67 -18.77 18.46 -4.03
N ALA A 68 -17.83 19.40 -3.85
CA ALA A 68 -16.57 19.13 -3.15
C ALA A 68 -16.81 18.88 -1.67
N ALA A 69 -17.56 19.76 -1.02
CA ALA A 69 -17.93 19.63 0.38
C ALA A 69 -18.71 18.35 0.65
N LEU A 70 -19.69 18.03 -0.22
CA LEU A 70 -20.49 16.80 -0.10
C LEU A 70 -19.65 15.53 -0.22
N LEU A 71 -18.72 15.48 -1.17
CA LEU A 71 -17.81 14.34 -1.32
C LEU A 71 -16.83 14.25 -0.14
N THR A 72 -16.38 15.38 0.41
CA THR A 72 -15.55 15.42 1.62
C THR A 72 -16.29 14.85 2.83
N VAL A 73 -17.55 15.27 3.05
CA VAL A 73 -18.39 14.71 4.12
C VAL A 73 -18.58 13.20 3.94
N LEU A 74 -18.86 12.76 2.71
CA LEU A 74 -19.04 11.35 2.40
C LEU A 74 -17.78 10.53 2.70
N LYS A 75 -16.61 11.00 2.29
CA LYS A 75 -15.32 10.37 2.53
C LYS A 75 -14.98 10.30 4.02
N LYS A 76 -14.99 11.43 4.70
CA LYS A 76 -14.59 11.54 6.12
C LYS A 76 -15.47 10.69 7.05
N ASN A 77 -16.73 10.57 6.73
CA ASN A 77 -17.68 9.79 7.53
C ASN A 77 -17.90 8.36 7.02
N TRP A 78 -17.18 7.92 6.00
CA TRP A 78 -17.43 6.63 5.34
C TRP A 78 -17.45 5.46 6.33
N HIS A 79 -16.46 5.39 7.23
CA HIS A 79 -16.38 4.33 8.22
C HIS A 79 -17.57 4.34 9.20
N ALA A 80 -17.96 5.52 9.70
CA ALA A 80 -19.11 5.66 10.59
C ALA A 80 -20.42 5.30 9.88
N LEU A 81 -20.57 5.70 8.60
CA LEU A 81 -21.72 5.36 7.78
C LEU A 81 -21.81 3.86 7.49
N ALA A 82 -20.68 3.20 7.29
CA ALA A 82 -20.61 1.77 7.05
C ALA A 82 -20.95 0.92 8.28
N LEU A 83 -20.82 1.47 9.48
CA LEU A 83 -21.25 0.79 10.71
C LEU A 83 -22.76 0.85 10.94
N LEU A 84 -23.46 1.76 10.26
CA LEU A 84 -24.92 1.92 10.40
C LEU A 84 -25.72 0.94 9.55
N GLU A 85 -25.18 0.55 8.41
CA GLU A 85 -25.88 -0.27 7.41
C GLU A 85 -24.89 -1.17 6.69
N TYR A 86 -25.27 -2.42 6.41
CA TYR A 86 -24.45 -3.33 5.61
C TYR A 86 -24.54 -2.96 4.13
N PHE A 87 -23.40 -2.66 3.53
CA PHE A 87 -23.30 -2.41 2.09
C PHE A 87 -22.67 -3.63 1.39
N PRO A 88 -23.40 -4.36 0.55
CA PRO A 88 -22.84 -5.50 -0.20
C PRO A 88 -21.62 -5.09 -1.07
N ASN A 89 -21.63 -3.85 -1.57
CA ASN A 89 -20.59 -3.30 -2.44
C ASN A 89 -19.73 -2.25 -1.69
N TYR A 90 -19.42 -2.49 -0.42
CA TYR A 90 -18.70 -1.53 0.44
C TYR A 90 -17.43 -0.97 -0.19
N HIS A 91 -16.55 -1.85 -0.69
CA HIS A 91 -15.28 -1.44 -1.30
C HIS A 91 -15.51 -0.65 -2.60
N GLU A 92 -16.36 -1.14 -3.48
CA GLU A 92 -16.69 -0.48 -4.75
C GLU A 92 -17.30 0.90 -4.54
N MET A 93 -18.19 1.05 -3.56
CA MET A 93 -18.78 2.33 -3.20
C MET A 93 -17.72 3.29 -2.64
N ARG A 94 -16.85 2.82 -1.73
CA ARG A 94 -15.76 3.62 -1.18
C ARG A 94 -14.84 4.14 -2.28
N ASP A 95 -14.35 3.23 -3.14
CA ASP A 95 -13.42 3.57 -4.22
C ASP A 95 -14.05 4.52 -5.23
N SER A 96 -15.35 4.38 -5.47
CA SER A 96 -16.13 5.30 -6.29
C SER A 96 -16.18 6.72 -5.71
N VAL A 97 -16.18 6.88 -4.37
CA VAL A 97 -16.11 8.19 -3.70
C VAL A 97 -14.76 8.86 -3.98
N TYR A 98 -13.66 8.12 -3.82
CA TYR A 98 -12.32 8.64 -4.09
C TYR A 98 -12.15 9.00 -5.58
N ALA A 99 -12.54 8.10 -6.48
CA ALA A 99 -12.50 8.36 -7.91
C ALA A 99 -13.35 9.58 -8.32
N MET A 100 -14.49 9.80 -7.66
CA MET A 100 -15.35 10.97 -7.93
C MET A 100 -14.73 12.29 -7.43
N GLN A 101 -13.96 12.26 -6.32
CA GLN A 101 -13.19 13.42 -5.87
C GLN A 101 -12.12 13.81 -6.90
N ASP A 102 -11.44 12.83 -7.52
CA ASP A 102 -10.46 13.09 -8.58
C ASP A 102 -11.11 13.73 -9.81
N VAL A 103 -12.26 13.20 -10.25
CA VAL A 103 -13.05 13.80 -11.34
C VAL A 103 -13.42 15.24 -11.01
N ARG A 104 -13.89 15.51 -9.77
CA ARG A 104 -14.22 16.87 -9.33
C ARG A 104 -12.99 17.78 -9.39
N ARG A 105 -11.83 17.33 -8.91
CA ARG A 105 -10.57 18.11 -8.96
C ARG A 105 -10.16 18.45 -10.38
N HIS A 106 -10.22 17.50 -11.31
CA HIS A 106 -9.93 17.71 -12.74
C HIS A 106 -10.80 18.83 -13.34
N TRP A 107 -12.09 18.87 -12.99
CA TRP A 107 -13.06 19.75 -13.64
C TRP A 107 -13.40 21.01 -12.86
N ALA A 108 -12.89 21.18 -11.65
CA ALA A 108 -13.08 22.41 -10.85
C ALA A 108 -12.17 23.56 -11.29
N HIS A 109 -10.96 23.27 -11.80
CA HIS A 109 -9.93 24.23 -12.13
C HIS A 109 -9.39 23.99 -13.56
N VAL A 110 -10.27 24.01 -14.56
CA VAL A 110 -9.85 23.86 -15.97
C VAL A 110 -8.98 25.05 -16.37
N LYS A 111 -7.69 24.80 -16.56
CA LYS A 111 -6.75 25.82 -17.05
C LYS A 111 -7.08 26.14 -18.52
N VAL A 112 -7.19 27.43 -18.87
CA VAL A 112 -7.60 27.91 -20.19
C VAL A 112 -6.73 27.35 -21.35
N ASN A 113 -5.51 26.92 -21.04
CA ASN A 113 -4.53 26.44 -22.03
C ASN A 113 -4.29 24.92 -21.98
N VAL A 114 -5.08 24.16 -21.23
CA VAL A 114 -4.93 22.70 -21.12
C VAL A 114 -6.12 22.02 -21.77
N THR A 115 -5.87 21.24 -22.80
CA THR A 115 -6.89 20.40 -23.45
C THR A 115 -6.73 18.97 -22.96
N TYR A 116 -7.74 18.45 -22.27
CA TYR A 116 -7.72 17.05 -21.82
C TYR A 116 -7.95 16.09 -23.00
N PRO A 117 -7.20 14.98 -23.08
CA PRO A 117 -7.46 13.92 -24.07
C PRO A 117 -8.88 13.37 -23.95
N LEU A 118 -9.49 12.97 -25.07
CA LEU A 118 -10.83 12.37 -25.07
C LEU A 118 -10.95 11.12 -24.18
N GLU A 119 -9.87 10.39 -24.00
CA GLU A 119 -9.82 9.22 -23.12
C GLU A 119 -10.00 9.59 -21.64
N VAL A 120 -9.41 10.70 -21.19
CA VAL A 120 -9.58 11.23 -19.84
C VAL A 120 -11.03 11.65 -19.63
N ILE A 121 -11.60 12.40 -20.57
CA ILE A 121 -13.01 12.82 -20.51
C ILE A 121 -13.93 11.60 -20.42
N ARG A 122 -13.65 10.57 -21.22
CA ARG A 122 -14.42 9.31 -21.23
C ARG A 122 -14.34 8.58 -19.90
N ARG A 123 -13.12 8.48 -19.33
CA ARG A 123 -12.87 7.85 -18.04
C ARG A 123 -13.66 8.57 -16.96
N ASP A 124 -13.53 9.89 -16.88
CA ASP A 124 -14.16 10.71 -15.87
C ASP A 124 -15.71 10.67 -15.96
N LEU A 125 -16.28 10.63 -17.19
CA LEU A 125 -17.71 10.38 -17.38
C LEU A 125 -18.13 8.97 -16.93
N SER A 126 -17.28 7.97 -17.13
CA SER A 126 -17.55 6.61 -16.67
C SER A 126 -17.55 6.55 -15.13
N THR A 127 -16.65 7.28 -14.48
CA THR A 127 -16.61 7.43 -13.02
C THR A 127 -17.87 8.10 -12.50
N CYS A 128 -18.33 9.20 -13.12
CA CYS A 128 -19.60 9.84 -12.75
C CYS A 128 -20.80 8.89 -12.87
N ILE A 129 -20.85 8.09 -13.94
CA ILE A 129 -21.91 7.10 -14.15
C ILE A 129 -21.90 6.04 -13.07
N ASN A 130 -20.72 5.43 -12.80
CA ASN A 130 -20.56 4.39 -11.79
C ASN A 130 -20.95 4.92 -10.40
N PHE A 131 -20.48 6.11 -10.05
CA PHE A 131 -20.84 6.75 -8.78
C PHE A 131 -22.35 6.94 -8.65
N MET A 132 -23.02 7.49 -9.68
CA MET A 132 -24.48 7.67 -9.64
C MET A 132 -25.24 6.34 -9.58
N GLU A 133 -24.76 5.29 -10.23
CA GLU A 133 -25.36 3.95 -10.18
C GLU A 133 -25.27 3.34 -8.77
N LEU A 134 -24.09 3.46 -8.12
CA LEU A 134 -23.85 2.91 -6.78
C LEU A 134 -24.59 3.67 -5.68
N PHE A 135 -24.73 4.99 -5.81
CA PHE A 135 -25.35 5.86 -4.81
C PHE A 135 -26.85 6.17 -5.08
N GLY A 136 -27.46 5.46 -6.03
CA GLY A 136 -28.89 5.53 -6.27
C GLY A 136 -29.33 6.78 -7.04
N GLY A 137 -28.51 7.26 -7.96
CA GLY A 137 -28.86 8.33 -8.90
C GLY A 137 -30.08 7.99 -9.77
N SER A 138 -30.77 9.02 -10.26
CA SER A 138 -31.95 8.82 -11.10
C SER A 138 -31.58 8.15 -12.44
N ARG A 139 -32.47 7.28 -12.94
CA ARG A 139 -32.28 6.61 -14.25
C ARG A 139 -32.13 7.61 -15.39
N GLU A 140 -32.80 8.76 -15.30
CA GLU A 140 -32.75 9.82 -16.31
C GLU A 140 -31.37 10.49 -16.32
N GLU A 141 -30.83 10.87 -15.16
CA GLU A 141 -29.50 11.50 -15.06
C GLU A 141 -28.38 10.56 -15.50
N ILE A 142 -28.46 9.27 -15.13
CA ILE A 142 -27.53 8.24 -15.57
C ILE A 142 -27.59 8.05 -17.09
N ALA A 143 -28.79 7.95 -17.66
CA ALA A 143 -28.98 7.79 -19.11
C ALA A 143 -28.48 9.01 -19.89
N GLU A 144 -28.74 10.23 -19.41
CA GLU A 144 -28.23 11.46 -20.00
C GLU A 144 -26.69 11.49 -20.01
N THR A 145 -26.06 11.10 -18.92
CA THR A 145 -24.60 11.04 -18.81
C THR A 145 -24.02 9.98 -19.74
N LYS A 146 -24.66 8.81 -19.87
CA LYS A 146 -24.29 7.74 -20.82
C LYS A 146 -24.42 8.22 -22.28
N ASN A 147 -25.49 8.94 -22.59
CA ASN A 147 -25.70 9.53 -23.93
C ASN A 147 -24.61 10.56 -24.25
N PHE A 148 -24.28 11.43 -23.30
CA PHE A 148 -23.22 12.41 -23.48
C PHE A 148 -21.86 11.74 -23.70
N ARG A 149 -21.52 10.69 -22.92
CA ARG A 149 -20.31 9.90 -23.11
C ARG A 149 -20.25 9.28 -24.50
N ALA A 150 -21.37 8.77 -25.02
CA ALA A 150 -21.45 8.21 -26.35
C ALA A 150 -21.23 9.26 -27.45
N LEU A 151 -21.77 10.47 -27.29
CA LEU A 151 -21.55 11.60 -28.22
C LEU A 151 -20.11 12.10 -28.22
N VAL A 152 -19.41 12.05 -27.08
CA VAL A 152 -17.98 12.39 -26.99
C VAL A 152 -17.12 11.35 -27.72
N LEU A 153 -17.56 10.08 -27.75
CA LEU A 153 -16.86 8.98 -28.42
C LEU A 153 -17.05 8.99 -29.94
N ASP A 154 -18.25 9.31 -30.40
CA ASP A 154 -18.62 9.32 -31.82
C ASP A 154 -19.49 10.56 -32.12
N PRO A 155 -18.83 11.69 -32.46
CA PRO A 155 -19.54 12.93 -32.79
C PRO A 155 -20.50 12.85 -34.00
N GLY A 156 -20.39 11.80 -34.80
CA GLY A 156 -21.25 11.55 -35.97
C GLY A 156 -22.51 10.73 -35.66
N ARG A 157 -22.67 10.25 -34.43
CA ARG A 157 -23.84 9.46 -34.01
C ARG A 157 -25.06 10.37 -33.85
N ALA A 158 -25.99 10.26 -34.81
CA ALA A 158 -27.19 11.12 -34.85
C ALA A 158 -28.32 10.69 -33.88
N ASP A 159 -28.30 9.45 -33.39
CA ASP A 159 -29.38 8.93 -32.55
C ASP A 159 -28.95 8.91 -31.06
N PRO A 160 -29.70 9.61 -30.15
CA PRO A 160 -29.55 9.44 -28.73
C PRO A 160 -29.93 7.99 -28.38
N ILE A 161 -29.18 7.37 -27.46
CA ILE A 161 -29.58 6.08 -26.88
C ILE A 161 -30.97 6.28 -26.27
N CYS A 162 -32.00 5.71 -26.90
CA CYS A 162 -33.36 5.79 -26.38
C CYS A 162 -33.39 5.21 -24.96
N ILE A 163 -33.83 6.03 -24.01
CA ILE A 163 -34.31 5.54 -22.73
C ILE A 163 -35.50 4.65 -23.06
N PRO A 164 -35.53 3.37 -22.67
CA PRO A 164 -36.76 2.61 -22.81
C PRO A 164 -37.80 3.31 -21.91
N GLU A 165 -38.80 3.94 -22.52
CA GLU A 165 -39.97 4.43 -21.82
C GLU A 165 -40.58 3.25 -21.05
N PRO A 166 -41.14 3.48 -19.86
CA PRO A 166 -41.90 2.46 -19.17
C PRO A 166 -43.03 2.04 -20.12
N SER A 167 -42.88 0.83 -20.67
CA SER A 167 -43.73 0.28 -21.72
C SER A 167 -45.20 0.35 -21.35
N GLY A 168 -45.80 1.45 -21.82
CA GLY A 168 -47.22 1.46 -22.14
C GLY A 168 -47.40 0.74 -23.46
N ARG A 169 -47.93 -0.46 -23.41
CA ARG A 169 -48.65 -1.19 -24.44
C ARG A 169 -48.13 -1.07 -25.88
N MET A 170 -47.47 -2.11 -26.36
CA MET A 170 -47.73 -2.62 -27.70
C MET A 170 -47.90 -4.13 -27.67
N ALA A 171 -49.05 -4.54 -28.11
CA ALA A 171 -49.46 -5.91 -28.27
C ALA A 171 -48.64 -6.59 -29.37
N ALA A 172 -47.92 -7.65 -29.05
CA ALA A 172 -47.56 -8.68 -29.99
C ALA A 172 -48.25 -9.96 -29.53
N GLN A 173 -49.17 -10.43 -30.36
CA GLN A 173 -49.89 -11.67 -30.22
C GLN A 173 -48.92 -12.85 -30.21
N ALA A 174 -48.80 -13.47 -29.06
CA ALA A 174 -48.40 -14.85 -28.96
C ALA A 174 -49.35 -15.52 -27.95
N THR A 175 -50.16 -16.39 -28.48
CA THR A 175 -51.15 -17.23 -27.78
C THR A 175 -50.56 -17.95 -26.61
N ARG A 176 -50.96 -17.57 -25.39
CA ARG A 176 -50.91 -18.39 -24.19
C ARG A 176 -52.24 -18.42 -23.50
N PRO A 177 -52.63 -19.50 -22.85
CA PRO A 177 -53.98 -19.70 -22.36
C PRO A 177 -54.32 -18.78 -21.19
N ALA A 178 -55.59 -18.40 -21.13
CA ALA A 178 -56.20 -17.48 -20.20
C ALA A 178 -55.94 -17.86 -18.75
N VAL A 179 -55.37 -16.87 -18.00
CA VAL A 179 -55.43 -16.84 -16.55
C VAL A 179 -56.30 -15.60 -16.18
N GLN A 180 -57.30 -15.88 -15.37
CA GLN A 180 -58.31 -14.93 -14.91
C GLN A 180 -57.75 -13.73 -14.16
N PRO A 181 -58.46 -12.59 -14.09
CA PRO A 181 -57.95 -11.36 -13.48
C PRO A 181 -57.81 -11.53 -11.97
N ALA A 182 -56.61 -11.30 -11.48
CA ALA A 182 -56.31 -11.34 -10.06
C ALA A 182 -56.88 -10.07 -9.37
N SER A 183 -57.73 -10.34 -8.42
CA SER A 183 -58.22 -9.42 -7.38
C SER A 183 -57.05 -8.71 -6.65
N VAL A 184 -57.34 -7.51 -6.14
CA VAL A 184 -56.48 -6.71 -5.24
C VAL A 184 -55.81 -7.61 -4.22
N LYS A 185 -54.49 -7.81 -4.35
CA LYS A 185 -53.70 -8.57 -3.37
C LYS A 185 -53.52 -7.74 -2.11
N VAL A 186 -54.18 -8.16 -1.05
CA VAL A 186 -53.68 -8.00 0.31
C VAL A 186 -52.24 -8.58 0.30
N LEU A 187 -51.26 -7.84 0.76
CA LEU A 187 -49.90 -8.30 0.92
C LEU A 187 -49.89 -9.57 1.79
N ALA A 188 -49.81 -10.72 1.15
CA ALA A 188 -49.75 -11.98 1.85
C ALA A 188 -48.33 -12.16 2.42
N ASN A 189 -48.26 -12.68 3.65
CA ASN A 189 -46.99 -13.00 4.28
C ASN A 189 -46.20 -14.00 3.38
N PRO A 190 -44.90 -13.79 3.15
CA PRO A 190 -44.10 -14.65 2.29
C PRO A 190 -43.97 -16.10 2.79
N PHE A 191 -44.19 -16.32 4.10
CA PHE A 191 -44.17 -17.66 4.70
C PHE A 191 -45.50 -17.95 5.42
N VAL A 192 -45.82 -19.22 5.57
CA VAL A 192 -47.04 -19.68 6.28
C VAL A 192 -46.66 -20.45 7.56
N VAL A 193 -47.59 -20.49 8.54
CA VAL A 193 -47.37 -21.27 9.75
C VAL A 193 -47.21 -22.77 9.37
N GLY A 194 -46.23 -23.42 9.97
CA GLY A 194 -45.89 -24.79 9.65
C GLY A 194 -44.82 -24.97 8.56
N ALA A 195 -44.48 -23.88 7.84
CA ALA A 195 -43.40 -23.94 6.84
C ALA A 195 -42.06 -24.25 7.46
N LYS A 196 -41.26 -25.06 6.80
CA LYS A 196 -39.85 -25.33 7.17
C LYS A 196 -38.98 -24.23 6.60
N VAL A 197 -38.23 -23.60 7.46
CA VAL A 197 -37.34 -22.46 7.10
C VAL A 197 -35.95 -22.67 7.67
N VAL A 198 -34.96 -22.06 7.03
CA VAL A 198 -33.60 -21.98 7.53
C VAL A 198 -33.21 -20.52 7.72
N ARG A 199 -32.28 -20.26 8.63
CA ARG A 199 -31.69 -18.93 8.77
C ARG A 199 -30.70 -18.67 7.62
N LYS A 200 -30.76 -17.50 7.01
CA LYS A 200 -29.73 -17.10 6.01
C LYS A 200 -28.32 -17.12 6.59
N SER A 201 -28.19 -16.82 7.88
CA SER A 201 -26.91 -16.85 8.61
C SER A 201 -26.40 -18.25 8.94
N ASN A 202 -27.28 -19.26 8.96
CA ASN A 202 -26.95 -20.65 9.23
C ASN A 202 -27.92 -21.59 8.48
N PRO A 203 -27.64 -21.91 7.22
CA PRO A 203 -28.51 -22.73 6.36
C PRO A 203 -28.62 -24.21 6.77
N ASP A 204 -27.72 -24.70 7.63
CA ASP A 204 -27.70 -26.09 8.05
C ASP A 204 -28.73 -26.39 9.14
N GLN A 205 -29.34 -25.37 9.73
CA GLN A 205 -30.33 -25.51 10.78
C GLN A 205 -31.75 -25.29 10.24
N ILE A 206 -32.53 -26.35 10.20
CA ILE A 206 -33.93 -26.31 9.77
C ILE A 206 -34.80 -26.02 11.00
N GLY A 207 -35.63 -24.99 10.90
CA GLY A 207 -36.63 -24.64 11.88
C GLY A 207 -38.04 -24.70 11.28
N GLN A 208 -39.06 -24.65 12.12
CA GLN A 208 -40.46 -24.65 11.70
C GLN A 208 -41.18 -23.43 12.25
N ILE A 209 -41.95 -22.74 11.42
CA ILE A 209 -42.73 -21.55 11.83
C ILE A 209 -43.89 -21.97 12.69
N GLY A 210 -43.90 -21.57 13.95
CA GLY A 210 -44.95 -21.83 14.93
C GLY A 210 -46.08 -20.79 14.89
N SER A 211 -45.73 -19.50 14.82
CA SER A 211 -46.68 -18.41 14.76
C SER A 211 -46.19 -17.23 13.91
N ILE A 212 -47.14 -16.39 13.42
CA ILE A 212 -46.83 -15.20 12.63
C ILE A 212 -47.59 -14.03 13.25
N ARG A 213 -46.90 -12.93 13.52
CA ARG A 213 -47.47 -11.66 14.03
C ARG A 213 -47.27 -10.56 12.99
N GLY A 214 -48.33 -9.88 12.63
CA GLY A 214 -48.28 -8.84 11.61
C GLY A 214 -48.52 -9.35 10.19
N SER A 215 -48.33 -8.49 9.18
CA SER A 215 -48.57 -8.80 7.77
C SER A 215 -47.60 -8.04 6.85
N GLY A 216 -47.27 -8.63 5.71
CA GLY A 216 -46.32 -8.09 4.73
C GLY A 216 -44.89 -8.13 5.19
N ASP A 217 -44.10 -7.13 4.79
CA ASP A 217 -42.64 -7.09 5.04
C ASP A 217 -42.30 -6.88 6.53
N ALA A 218 -43.22 -6.39 7.34
CA ALA A 218 -43.05 -6.19 8.78
C ALA A 218 -43.58 -7.36 9.62
N ALA A 219 -43.89 -8.51 9.00
CA ALA A 219 -44.37 -9.69 9.71
C ALA A 219 -43.24 -10.33 10.50
N GLU A 220 -43.49 -10.65 11.76
CA GLU A 220 -42.60 -11.37 12.68
C GLU A 220 -42.98 -12.85 12.67
N TYR A 221 -41.99 -13.71 12.45
CA TYR A 221 -42.11 -15.16 12.40
C TYR A 221 -41.49 -15.76 13.65
N GLU A 222 -42.28 -16.43 14.46
CA GLU A 222 -41.78 -17.21 15.60
C GLU A 222 -41.43 -18.60 15.08
N VAL A 223 -40.12 -18.91 15.06
CA VAL A 223 -39.56 -20.16 14.48
C VAL A 223 -38.96 -21.01 15.59
N LEU A 224 -39.34 -22.28 15.60
CA LEU A 224 -38.73 -23.28 16.47
C LEU A 224 -37.56 -23.96 15.76
N PHE A 225 -36.36 -23.81 16.29
CA PHE A 225 -35.18 -24.59 15.90
C PHE A 225 -34.89 -25.63 16.97
N MET A 226 -34.51 -26.85 16.55
CA MET A 226 -34.33 -28.00 17.47
C MET A 226 -33.25 -27.80 18.51
N ASP A 227 -32.23 -26.97 18.22
CA ASP A 227 -31.05 -26.76 19.04
C ASP A 227 -31.07 -25.45 19.84
N THR A 228 -31.75 -24.41 19.32
CA THR A 228 -31.78 -23.07 19.94
C THR A 228 -33.15 -22.66 20.49
N GLY A 229 -34.17 -23.53 20.33
CA GLY A 229 -35.53 -23.23 20.79
C GLY A 229 -36.27 -22.22 19.91
N PHE A 230 -37.26 -21.51 20.52
CA PHE A 230 -38.03 -20.51 19.82
C PHE A 230 -37.25 -19.21 19.66
N GLY A 231 -37.27 -18.64 18.44
CA GLY A 231 -36.75 -17.32 18.12
C GLY A 231 -37.67 -16.55 17.19
N THR A 232 -37.68 -15.22 17.29
CA THR A 232 -38.46 -14.34 16.41
C THR A 232 -37.57 -13.79 15.30
N TYR A 233 -38.03 -13.90 14.06
CA TYR A 233 -37.29 -13.52 12.85
C TYR A 233 -38.19 -12.75 11.90
N TYR A 234 -37.58 -11.92 11.06
CA TYR A 234 -38.24 -11.25 9.93
C TYR A 234 -38.09 -12.05 8.64
N ALA A 235 -38.94 -11.78 7.65
CA ALA A 235 -38.95 -12.50 6.38
C ALA A 235 -37.60 -12.46 5.63
N ASP A 236 -36.85 -11.36 5.74
CA ASP A 236 -35.55 -11.17 5.13
C ASP A 236 -34.43 -12.02 5.75
N GLN A 237 -34.62 -12.54 6.97
CA GLN A 237 -33.67 -13.39 7.70
C GLN A 237 -33.86 -14.88 7.43
N LEU A 238 -34.97 -15.25 6.81
CA LEU A 238 -35.37 -16.64 6.58
C LEU A 238 -35.38 -17.01 5.10
N LEU A 239 -35.19 -18.29 4.82
CA LEU A 239 -35.41 -18.94 3.53
C LEU A 239 -36.25 -20.21 3.74
N LEU A 240 -37.09 -20.56 2.76
CA LEU A 240 -37.75 -21.87 2.77
C LEU A 240 -36.70 -22.98 2.67
N ALA A 241 -36.81 -24.00 3.50
CA ALA A 241 -35.86 -25.12 3.47
C ALA A 241 -35.85 -25.85 2.10
N ASP A 242 -36.99 -25.85 1.40
CA ASP A 242 -37.13 -26.42 0.06
C ASP A 242 -36.64 -25.49 -1.06
N ALA A 243 -36.30 -24.22 -0.75
CA ALA A 243 -35.76 -23.24 -1.68
C ALA A 243 -34.22 -23.19 -1.64
N LEU A 244 -33.58 -24.00 -0.82
CA LEU A 244 -32.13 -24.19 -0.92
C LEU A 244 -31.80 -24.70 -2.31
N PRO A 245 -30.84 -24.12 -3.03
CA PRO A 245 -30.44 -24.61 -4.33
C PRO A 245 -30.07 -26.10 -4.20
N GLU A 246 -30.64 -26.95 -5.07
CA GLU A 246 -30.22 -28.34 -5.18
C GLU A 246 -28.69 -28.34 -5.20
N ARG A 247 -28.09 -29.26 -4.41
CA ARG A 247 -26.64 -29.45 -4.40
C ARG A 247 -26.19 -29.61 -5.83
N CYS A 248 -25.58 -28.58 -6.40
CA CYS A 248 -25.05 -28.66 -7.75
C CYS A 248 -24.00 -29.77 -7.76
N ASN A 249 -24.26 -30.85 -8.49
CA ASN A 249 -23.25 -31.84 -8.80
C ASN A 249 -22.25 -31.21 -9.77
N VAL A 250 -21.21 -30.60 -9.23
CA VAL A 250 -20.11 -30.03 -10.00
C VAL A 250 -19.20 -31.16 -10.42
N THR A 251 -18.87 -31.25 -11.68
CA THR A 251 -17.90 -32.25 -12.19
C THR A 251 -16.51 -31.93 -11.63
N ILE A 252 -15.61 -32.91 -11.59
CA ILE A 252 -14.25 -32.74 -11.11
C ILE A 252 -13.52 -31.63 -11.90
N ASP A 253 -13.81 -31.52 -13.20
CA ASP A 253 -13.16 -30.50 -14.05
C ASP A 253 -13.74 -29.10 -13.79
N GLU A 254 -15.02 -28.95 -13.55
CA GLU A 254 -15.63 -27.68 -13.11
C GLU A 254 -15.12 -27.27 -11.73
N LEU A 255 -14.98 -28.23 -10.80
CA LEU A 255 -14.38 -27.94 -9.48
C LEU A 255 -12.93 -27.45 -9.60
N LYS A 256 -12.13 -28.10 -10.48
CA LYS A 256 -10.77 -27.64 -10.76
C LYS A 256 -10.74 -26.20 -11.32
N VAL A 257 -11.63 -25.90 -12.27
CA VAL A 257 -11.75 -24.56 -12.84
C VAL A 257 -12.13 -23.55 -11.76
N LEU A 258 -13.11 -23.86 -10.91
CA LEU A 258 -13.53 -23.01 -9.79
C LEU A 258 -12.41 -22.81 -8.76
N LEU A 259 -11.70 -23.89 -8.39
CA LEU A 259 -10.56 -23.79 -7.47
C LEU A 259 -9.40 -22.98 -8.08
N THR A 260 -9.13 -23.16 -9.38
CA THR A 260 -8.12 -22.37 -10.08
C THR A 260 -8.53 -20.91 -10.16
N ALA A 261 -9.79 -20.61 -10.49
CA ALA A 261 -10.32 -19.26 -10.48
C ALA A 261 -10.24 -18.62 -9.08
N GLN A 262 -10.61 -19.38 -8.04
CA GLN A 262 -10.50 -18.92 -6.65
C GLN A 262 -9.04 -18.65 -6.23
N GLN A 263 -8.11 -19.51 -6.65
CA GLN A 263 -6.67 -19.30 -6.42
C GLN A 263 -6.13 -18.07 -7.14
N LEU A 264 -6.64 -17.77 -8.34
CA LEU A 264 -6.28 -16.57 -9.09
C LEU A 264 -6.89 -15.28 -8.49
N CYS A 265 -8.10 -15.39 -7.94
CA CYS A 265 -8.81 -14.26 -7.32
C CYS A 265 -8.45 -14.04 -5.85
N SER A 266 -7.93 -15.05 -5.17
CA SER A 266 -7.58 -15.00 -3.74
C SER A 266 -6.17 -15.55 -3.56
N PRO A 267 -5.16 -14.69 -3.64
CA PRO A 267 -3.76 -15.06 -3.49
C PRO A 267 -3.51 -15.76 -2.14
N THR A 268 -2.99 -16.99 -2.19
CA THR A 268 -2.48 -17.67 -0.99
C THR A 268 -1.11 -17.10 -0.63
N ASN A 269 -0.78 -17.04 0.66
CA ASN A 269 0.50 -16.52 1.13
C ASN A 269 1.73 -17.27 0.58
N ASP A 270 1.54 -18.47 0.03
CA ASP A 270 2.64 -19.33 -0.46
C ASP A 270 2.93 -19.18 -1.97
N GLN A 271 2.16 -18.38 -2.70
CA GLN A 271 2.37 -18.17 -4.15
C GLN A 271 2.91 -16.76 -4.42
N LEU A 272 3.94 -16.70 -5.28
CA LEU A 272 4.50 -15.44 -5.76
C LEU A 272 3.86 -15.04 -7.10
N TYR A 273 3.16 -13.93 -7.10
CA TYR A 273 2.49 -13.36 -8.28
C TYR A 273 3.47 -12.60 -9.16
N SER A 274 4.48 -11.99 -8.56
CA SER A 274 5.54 -11.25 -9.25
C SER A 274 6.36 -12.09 -10.22
N LEU A 275 6.34 -13.43 -10.11
CA LEU A 275 7.05 -14.35 -11.01
C LEU A 275 6.72 -14.13 -12.49
N ASN A 276 5.48 -13.79 -12.81
CA ASN A 276 4.99 -13.62 -14.19
C ASN A 276 4.72 -12.15 -14.55
N ALA A 277 4.83 -11.24 -13.58
CA ALA A 277 4.42 -9.84 -13.73
C ALA A 277 5.56 -8.89 -14.12
N ALA A 278 6.80 -9.38 -14.16
CA ALA A 278 7.97 -8.56 -14.40
C ALA A 278 8.79 -9.06 -15.61
N ARG A 279 9.34 -8.13 -16.39
CA ARG A 279 10.26 -8.43 -17.50
C ARG A 279 11.70 -8.60 -16.99
N VAL A 280 11.86 -9.53 -16.04
CA VAL A 280 13.15 -9.84 -15.42
C VAL A 280 13.41 -11.34 -15.46
N ASP A 281 14.68 -11.72 -15.52
CA ASP A 281 15.08 -13.12 -15.46
C ASP A 281 14.75 -13.71 -14.07
N PHE A 282 14.34 -14.96 -14.04
CA PHE A 282 14.06 -15.65 -12.78
C PHE A 282 15.36 -15.97 -12.04
N VAL A 283 15.61 -15.24 -10.96
CA VAL A 283 16.77 -15.43 -10.09
C VAL A 283 16.27 -15.70 -8.65
N PRO A 284 16.31 -16.95 -8.17
CA PRO A 284 15.62 -17.37 -6.94
C PRO A 284 15.92 -16.56 -5.69
N TYR A 285 17.16 -16.11 -5.50
CA TYR A 285 17.54 -15.33 -4.31
C TYR A 285 16.91 -13.94 -4.29
N GLN A 286 16.61 -13.33 -5.45
CA GLN A 286 15.99 -12.00 -5.56
C GLN A 286 14.53 -11.98 -5.08
N PHE A 287 13.89 -13.14 -4.99
CA PHE A 287 12.51 -13.26 -4.46
C PHE A 287 12.47 -13.43 -2.94
N ARG A 288 13.60 -13.70 -2.27
CA ARG A 288 13.64 -13.87 -0.81
C ARG A 288 13.13 -12.66 -0.03
N PRO A 289 13.51 -11.40 -0.36
CA PRO A 289 12.96 -10.24 0.32
C PRO A 289 11.44 -10.13 0.16
N ALA A 290 10.91 -10.38 -1.03
CA ALA A 290 9.47 -10.38 -1.27
C ALA A 290 8.74 -11.43 -0.41
N LEU A 291 9.27 -12.66 -0.35
CA LEU A 291 8.73 -13.72 0.51
C LEU A 291 8.71 -13.32 1.99
N LYS A 292 9.75 -12.65 2.49
CA LYS A 292 9.75 -12.15 3.88
C LYS A 292 8.69 -11.08 4.11
N MET A 293 8.52 -10.17 3.15
CA MET A 293 7.55 -9.08 3.25
C MET A 293 6.10 -9.58 3.29
N ILE A 294 5.75 -10.57 2.46
CA ILE A 294 4.37 -11.08 2.40
C ILE A 294 3.95 -11.90 3.64
N HIS A 295 4.92 -12.43 4.40
CA HIS A 295 4.65 -13.15 5.63
C HIS A 295 4.69 -12.26 6.88
N ALA A 296 5.14 -11.02 6.75
CA ALA A 296 5.25 -10.10 7.86
C ALA A 296 3.93 -9.35 8.12
N GLU A 297 3.52 -9.26 9.37
CA GLU A 297 2.36 -8.43 9.78
C GLU A 297 2.58 -6.95 9.43
N ARG A 298 3.82 -6.48 9.57
CA ARG A 298 4.27 -5.16 9.10
C ARG A 298 5.36 -5.37 8.07
N PRO A 299 5.08 -5.16 6.77
CA PRO A 299 6.03 -5.43 5.69
C PRO A 299 7.16 -4.39 5.66
N ARG A 300 8.20 -4.61 6.45
CA ARG A 300 9.36 -3.71 6.58
C ARG A 300 10.66 -4.50 6.56
N ILE A 301 11.55 -4.21 5.62
CA ILE A 301 12.78 -4.98 5.40
C ILE A 301 13.98 -4.10 5.05
N LEU A 302 15.15 -4.45 5.59
CA LEU A 302 16.45 -3.96 5.17
C LEU A 302 17.11 -4.98 4.23
N VAL A 303 17.24 -4.65 2.96
CA VAL A 303 17.97 -5.45 1.97
C VAL A 303 19.43 -5.02 1.98
N ALA A 304 20.26 -5.84 2.63
CA ALA A 304 21.69 -5.58 2.85
C ALA A 304 22.58 -6.41 1.90
N ASP A 305 22.15 -6.53 0.66
CA ASP A 305 22.78 -7.37 -0.35
C ASP A 305 24.00 -6.70 -0.98
N SER A 306 24.99 -7.51 -1.36
CA SER A 306 26.24 -7.02 -1.99
C SER A 306 25.96 -6.18 -3.24
N VAL A 307 26.90 -5.28 -3.60
CA VAL A 307 26.78 -4.47 -4.83
C VAL A 307 26.66 -5.38 -6.06
N GLY A 308 25.72 -5.09 -6.95
CA GLY A 308 25.55 -5.82 -8.22
C GLY A 308 24.76 -7.13 -8.12
N VAL A 309 24.13 -7.42 -6.98
CA VAL A 309 23.23 -8.58 -6.78
C VAL A 309 21.83 -8.31 -7.35
N GLY A 310 21.47 -7.04 -7.50
CA GLY A 310 20.19 -6.64 -8.11
C GLY A 310 19.17 -6.06 -7.12
N LYS A 311 19.61 -5.32 -6.09
CA LYS A 311 18.71 -4.70 -5.08
C LYS A 311 17.53 -3.92 -5.67
N THR A 312 17.75 -3.20 -6.76
CA THR A 312 16.68 -2.47 -7.46
C THR A 312 15.62 -3.41 -8.05
N ILE A 313 16.06 -4.59 -8.54
CA ILE A 313 15.16 -5.64 -9.03
C ILE A 313 14.38 -6.25 -7.85
N GLU A 314 15.04 -6.50 -6.73
CA GLU A 314 14.37 -7.00 -5.51
C GLU A 314 13.29 -6.04 -5.03
N ALA A 315 13.56 -4.74 -5.02
CA ALA A 315 12.57 -3.72 -4.68
C ALA A 315 11.39 -3.69 -5.67
N GLY A 316 11.65 -3.84 -6.97
CA GLY A 316 10.61 -3.94 -7.99
C GLY A 316 9.76 -5.21 -7.85
N LEU A 317 10.37 -6.35 -7.49
CA LEU A 317 9.65 -7.59 -7.22
C LEU A 317 8.76 -7.46 -5.97
N ILE A 318 9.25 -6.83 -4.91
CA ILE A 318 8.46 -6.52 -3.70
C ILE A 318 7.26 -5.64 -4.07
N LEU A 319 7.49 -4.56 -4.81
CA LEU A 319 6.43 -3.65 -5.25
C LEU A 319 5.33 -4.43 -6.00
N ARG A 320 5.70 -5.23 -6.98
CA ARG A 320 4.74 -6.02 -7.77
C ARG A 320 4.00 -7.06 -6.93
N GLU A 321 4.68 -7.66 -5.97
CA GLU A 321 4.05 -8.64 -5.08
C GLU A 321 3.02 -7.98 -4.15
N LEU A 322 3.34 -6.82 -3.58
CA LEU A 322 2.42 -6.06 -2.72
C LEU A 322 1.21 -5.55 -3.51
N GLN A 323 1.41 -5.03 -4.71
CA GLN A 323 0.33 -4.61 -5.61
C GLN A 323 -0.60 -5.76 -6.02
N ALA A 324 -0.05 -6.96 -6.30
CA ALA A 324 -0.84 -8.12 -6.68
C ALA A 324 -1.69 -8.66 -5.51
N ARG A 325 -1.35 -8.31 -4.27
CA ARG A 325 -2.06 -8.77 -3.07
C ARG A 325 -3.05 -7.74 -2.52
N ASN A 326 -2.89 -6.50 -2.89
CA ASN A 326 -3.74 -5.40 -2.45
C ASN A 326 -4.00 -4.47 -3.63
N ASP A 327 -5.21 -4.51 -4.17
CA ASP A 327 -5.64 -3.68 -5.31
C ASP A 327 -5.60 -2.18 -5.00
N ASP A 328 -5.66 -1.80 -3.71
CA ASP A 328 -5.59 -0.41 -3.25
C ASP A 328 -4.14 0.11 -3.13
N PHE A 329 -3.13 -0.71 -3.47
CA PHE A 329 -1.72 -0.38 -3.32
C PHE A 329 -1.21 0.44 -4.52
N GLU A 330 -1.31 1.76 -4.46
CA GLU A 330 -1.04 2.65 -5.59
C GLU A 330 0.06 3.67 -5.34
N SER A 331 0.29 4.08 -4.08
CA SER A 331 1.19 5.18 -3.75
C SER A 331 2.58 4.67 -3.31
N VAL A 332 3.62 5.12 -4.02
CA VAL A 332 5.00 4.65 -3.80
C VAL A 332 5.98 5.80 -3.83
N LEU A 333 6.75 5.94 -2.75
CA LEU A 333 7.84 6.90 -2.66
C LEU A 333 9.19 6.19 -2.75
N ILE A 334 10.03 6.59 -3.70
CA ILE A 334 11.43 6.15 -3.79
C ILE A 334 12.33 7.30 -3.37
N ILE A 335 13.14 7.09 -2.35
CA ILE A 335 14.16 8.03 -1.87
C ILE A 335 15.53 7.53 -2.33
N CYS A 336 16.29 8.34 -3.06
CA CYS A 336 17.58 7.90 -3.59
C CYS A 336 18.60 9.05 -3.73
N PRO A 337 19.90 8.75 -3.93
CA PRO A 337 20.92 9.75 -4.22
C PRO A 337 20.64 10.55 -5.49
N LYS A 338 20.93 11.87 -5.46
CA LYS A 338 20.73 12.79 -6.59
C LYS A 338 21.33 12.32 -7.93
N PRO A 339 22.54 11.71 -7.98
CA PRO A 339 23.07 11.17 -9.24
C PRO A 339 22.17 10.14 -9.91
N LEU A 340 21.50 9.27 -9.13
CA LEU A 340 20.61 8.24 -9.67
C LEU A 340 19.33 8.84 -10.27
N VAL A 341 18.89 10.01 -9.76
CA VAL A 341 17.79 10.79 -10.35
C VAL A 341 18.24 11.43 -11.65
N ALA A 342 19.43 12.05 -11.67
CA ALA A 342 19.99 12.69 -12.86
C ALA A 342 20.23 11.70 -14.02
N GLU A 343 20.59 10.47 -13.73
CA GLU A 343 20.74 9.38 -14.69
C GLU A 343 19.42 8.67 -15.02
N HIS A 344 18.29 9.08 -14.44
CA HIS A 344 16.97 8.46 -14.56
C HIS A 344 17.00 6.94 -14.29
N LYS A 345 17.90 6.47 -13.42
CA LYS A 345 18.15 5.05 -13.19
C LYS A 345 16.93 4.34 -12.62
N TRP A 346 16.37 4.86 -11.53
CA TRP A 346 15.17 4.28 -10.92
C TRP A 346 13.98 4.29 -11.88
N ARG A 347 13.77 5.40 -12.57
CA ARG A 347 12.71 5.52 -13.57
C ARG A 347 12.86 4.48 -14.69
N SER A 348 14.08 4.23 -15.16
CA SER A 348 14.37 3.26 -16.21
C SER A 348 14.20 1.81 -15.74
N GLU A 349 14.66 1.48 -14.53
CA GLU A 349 14.52 0.14 -13.96
C GLU A 349 13.06 -0.21 -13.66
N MET A 350 12.27 0.73 -13.13
CA MET A 350 10.86 0.51 -12.81
C MET A 350 10.00 0.26 -14.07
N LYS A 351 10.41 0.70 -15.25
CA LYS A 351 9.75 0.34 -16.52
C LYS A 351 9.78 -1.16 -16.82
N ARG A 352 10.73 -1.92 -16.28
CA ARG A 352 10.73 -3.39 -16.39
C ARG A 352 9.58 -4.03 -15.64
N PHE A 353 9.02 -3.30 -14.70
CA PHE A 353 7.87 -3.67 -13.89
C PHE A 353 6.58 -2.97 -14.36
N ASP A 354 6.57 -2.36 -15.56
CA ASP A 354 5.48 -1.57 -16.13
C ASP A 354 5.03 -0.41 -15.22
N GLU A 355 5.99 0.16 -14.43
CA GLU A 355 5.75 1.25 -13.50
C GLU A 355 6.34 2.57 -13.99
N ASN A 356 5.57 3.64 -13.83
CA ASN A 356 5.98 5.00 -14.19
C ASN A 356 6.09 5.87 -12.94
N PHE A 357 7.27 6.43 -12.72
CA PHE A 357 7.57 7.30 -11.59
C PHE A 357 7.86 8.73 -12.06
N THR A 358 7.41 9.71 -11.28
CA THR A 358 7.69 11.13 -11.46
C THR A 358 8.86 11.54 -10.55
N GLU A 359 9.88 12.16 -11.11
CA GLU A 359 11.03 12.67 -10.36
C GLU A 359 10.70 14.05 -9.81
N LEU A 360 10.87 14.25 -8.50
CA LEU A 360 10.62 15.52 -7.84
C LEU A 360 11.86 16.42 -7.88
N ASP A 361 11.61 17.68 -8.23
CA ASP A 361 12.52 18.78 -7.96
C ASP A 361 11.99 19.67 -6.82
N GLY A 362 12.75 20.70 -6.44
CA GLY A 362 12.38 21.57 -5.33
C GLY A 362 11.10 22.39 -5.59
N ALA A 363 10.72 22.62 -6.84
CA ALA A 363 9.52 23.37 -7.20
C ALA A 363 8.28 22.47 -7.14
N SER A 364 8.33 21.30 -7.78
CA SER A 364 7.25 20.32 -7.78
C SER A 364 6.97 19.78 -6.38
N LEU A 365 8.00 19.56 -5.56
CA LEU A 365 7.82 19.15 -4.16
C LEU A 365 7.09 20.22 -3.33
N ARG A 366 7.40 21.50 -3.50
CA ARG A 366 6.70 22.59 -2.81
C ARG A 366 5.26 22.73 -3.29
N GLU A 367 5.03 22.59 -4.59
CA GLU A 367 3.67 22.57 -5.15
C GLU A 367 2.85 21.43 -4.56
N ALA A 368 3.43 20.21 -4.46
CA ALA A 368 2.79 19.06 -3.84
C ALA A 368 2.41 19.31 -2.36
N ILE A 369 3.30 19.90 -1.57
CA ILE A 369 3.00 20.24 -0.17
C ILE A 369 1.88 21.29 -0.09
N ASN A 370 1.90 22.31 -0.94
CA ASN A 370 0.86 23.32 -0.96
C ASN A 370 -0.50 22.77 -1.43
N GLU A 371 -0.52 21.80 -2.34
CA GLU A 371 -1.74 21.10 -2.74
C GLU A 371 -2.23 20.20 -1.59
N CYS A 372 -1.32 19.47 -0.96
CA CYS A 372 -1.65 18.63 0.19
C CYS A 372 -2.24 19.45 1.36
N ASP A 373 -1.68 20.64 1.61
CA ASP A 373 -2.21 21.56 2.63
C ASP A 373 -3.64 22.06 2.32
N LYS A 374 -3.96 22.25 1.04
CA LYS A 374 -5.29 22.73 0.61
C LYS A 374 -6.33 21.61 0.51
N ASP A 375 -5.91 20.47 -0.02
CA ASP A 375 -6.80 19.38 -0.41
C ASP A 375 -6.80 18.23 0.62
N GLY A 376 -5.88 18.24 1.59
CA GLY A 376 -5.72 17.22 2.63
C GLY A 376 -5.13 15.90 2.13
N GLU A 377 -4.70 15.82 0.85
CA GLU A 377 -4.17 14.59 0.24
C GLU A 377 -2.98 14.87 -0.65
N TRP A 378 -2.06 13.90 -0.71
CA TRP A 378 -0.95 13.98 -1.63
C TRP A 378 -1.44 13.92 -3.09
N PRO A 379 -0.89 14.75 -4.01
CA PRO A 379 -1.39 14.84 -5.38
C PRO A 379 -1.39 13.50 -6.11
N VAL A 380 -2.49 13.14 -6.76
CA VAL A 380 -2.64 11.87 -7.49
C VAL A 380 -1.58 11.70 -8.57
N ALA A 381 -1.20 12.78 -9.25
CA ALA A 381 -0.13 12.77 -10.26
C ALA A 381 1.25 12.40 -9.68
N LEU A 382 1.40 12.50 -8.35
CA LEU A 382 2.62 12.23 -7.62
C LEU A 382 2.50 11.01 -6.70
N ARG A 383 1.50 10.14 -6.89
CA ARG A 383 1.37 8.89 -6.13
C ARG A 383 2.61 8.00 -6.27
N LYS A 384 3.23 7.97 -7.47
CA LYS A 384 4.49 7.24 -7.71
C LYS A 384 5.60 8.23 -7.99
N THR A 385 6.45 8.46 -6.99
CA THR A 385 7.39 9.57 -7.03
C THR A 385 8.79 9.18 -6.56
N ILE A 386 9.79 9.88 -7.09
CA ILE A 386 11.21 9.73 -6.72
C ILE A 386 11.68 11.03 -6.10
N LEU A 387 12.16 10.95 -4.85
CA LEU A 387 12.64 12.06 -4.05
C LEU A 387 14.17 11.95 -3.85
N PRO A 388 14.97 12.89 -4.35
CA PRO A 388 16.41 12.89 -4.08
C PRO A 388 16.73 13.32 -2.66
N TYR A 389 17.74 12.72 -2.02
CA TYR A 389 18.21 13.10 -0.68
C TYR A 389 18.52 14.59 -0.54
N SER A 390 18.96 15.26 -1.62
CA SER A 390 19.28 16.68 -1.60
C SER A 390 18.09 17.59 -1.27
N LEU A 391 16.85 17.11 -1.40
CA LEU A 391 15.65 17.83 -1.01
C LEU A 391 15.20 17.54 0.42
N MET A 392 15.79 16.55 1.09
CA MET A 392 15.42 16.13 2.44
C MET A 392 16.09 17.02 3.49
N THR A 393 15.63 18.24 3.60
CA THR A 393 16.16 19.25 4.52
C THR A 393 15.26 19.40 5.75
N LYS A 394 15.79 20.00 6.82
CA LYS A 394 14.98 20.37 7.99
C LYS A 394 13.89 21.39 7.63
N GLU A 395 14.11 22.20 6.60
CA GLU A 395 13.12 23.14 6.09
C GLU A 395 11.95 22.45 5.39
N LEU A 396 12.19 21.29 4.74
CA LEU A 396 11.12 20.46 4.19
C LEU A 396 10.20 19.95 5.30
N LEU A 397 10.77 19.56 6.43
CA LEU A 397 10.02 19.00 7.55
C LEU A 397 9.26 20.07 8.34
N ASN A 398 9.94 21.18 8.71
CA ASN A 398 9.43 22.18 9.65
C ASN A 398 8.90 23.46 8.98
N GLY A 399 8.98 23.56 7.64
CA GLY A 399 8.65 24.77 6.93
C GLY A 399 9.72 25.88 7.05
N LYS A 400 9.50 27.00 6.37
CA LYS A 400 10.35 28.20 6.42
C LYS A 400 9.53 29.47 6.19
N GLY A 401 9.40 30.29 7.21
CA GLY A 401 8.66 31.55 7.13
C GLY A 401 7.16 31.31 6.87
N ARG A 402 6.67 31.65 5.67
CA ARG A 402 5.28 31.43 5.26
C ARG A 402 5.08 30.08 4.54
N GLN A 403 6.15 29.36 4.28
CA GLN A 403 6.08 28.07 3.59
C GLN A 403 5.89 26.98 4.63
N LYS A 404 4.81 26.22 4.50
CA LYS A 404 4.52 25.07 5.36
C LYS A 404 5.50 23.91 5.08
N GLY A 405 5.85 23.19 6.12
CA GLY A 405 6.60 21.93 6.06
C GLY A 405 5.67 20.72 6.16
N LEU A 406 6.24 19.54 6.10
CA LEU A 406 5.48 18.28 6.22
C LEU A 406 4.78 18.14 7.58
N LEU A 407 5.36 18.67 8.66
CA LEU A 407 4.77 18.63 10.02
C LEU A 407 3.67 19.68 10.22
N ASP A 408 3.57 20.67 9.34
CA ASP A 408 2.52 21.69 9.41
C ASP A 408 1.23 21.26 8.70
N LEU A 409 1.23 20.08 8.04
CA LEU A 409 0.08 19.53 7.36
C LEU A 409 -0.91 18.95 8.39
N GLU A 410 -2.21 19.14 8.18
CA GLU A 410 -3.26 18.61 9.06
C GLU A 410 -3.26 17.08 9.10
N GLU A 411 -3.05 16.44 7.95
CA GLU A 411 -2.88 14.99 7.85
C GLU A 411 -1.47 14.68 7.35
N PRO A 412 -0.76 13.73 7.99
CA PRO A 412 0.57 13.35 7.52
C PRO A 412 0.47 12.71 6.13
N VAL A 413 1.47 13.00 5.30
CA VAL A 413 1.57 12.39 3.97
C VAL A 413 1.83 10.90 4.12
N HIS A 414 0.93 10.08 3.56
CA HIS A 414 0.97 8.63 3.61
C HIS A 414 1.34 8.03 2.26
N PHE A 415 2.17 6.97 2.30
CA PHE A 415 2.47 6.13 1.13
C PHE A 415 2.27 4.65 1.48
N ASP A 416 1.74 3.88 0.54
CA ASP A 416 1.62 2.42 0.69
C ASP A 416 3.00 1.76 0.75
N LEU A 417 3.99 2.29 0.01
CA LEU A 417 5.37 1.81 0.04
C LEU A 417 6.38 2.95 0.02
N VAL A 418 7.33 2.91 0.93
CA VAL A 418 8.51 3.75 0.91
C VAL A 418 9.75 2.90 0.66
N ILE A 419 10.47 3.19 -0.43
CA ILE A 419 11.75 2.56 -0.78
C ILE A 419 12.86 3.58 -0.55
N ILE A 420 13.84 3.24 0.28
CA ILE A 420 15.00 4.08 0.59
C ILE A 420 16.24 3.41 0.03
N ASP A 421 16.75 3.93 -1.08
CA ASP A 421 17.97 3.42 -1.71
C ASP A 421 19.22 4.05 -1.08
N GLU A 422 20.29 3.28 -0.99
CA GLU A 422 21.52 3.64 -0.29
C GLU A 422 21.22 4.18 1.13
N ALA A 423 20.45 3.40 1.90
CA ALA A 423 19.94 3.79 3.22
C ALA A 423 21.04 4.22 4.22
N HIS A 424 22.32 3.90 3.94
CA HIS A 424 23.42 4.40 4.76
C HIS A 424 23.52 5.95 4.81
N HIS A 425 22.85 6.68 3.91
CA HIS A 425 22.73 8.15 3.96
C HIS A 425 21.91 8.64 5.15
N ILE A 426 21.05 7.82 5.73
CA ILE A 426 20.22 8.17 6.90
C ILE A 426 20.75 7.60 8.23
N ARG A 427 22.01 7.22 8.32
CA ARG A 427 22.63 6.65 9.53
C ARG A 427 22.82 7.63 10.69
N HIS A 428 22.70 8.95 10.46
CA HIS A 428 22.91 9.97 11.47
C HIS A 428 21.57 10.63 11.86
N PRO A 429 21.07 10.39 13.10
CA PRO A 429 19.75 10.87 13.54
C PRO A 429 19.56 12.39 13.52
N ASP A 430 20.64 13.16 13.68
CA ASP A 430 20.61 14.62 13.76
C ASP A 430 20.47 15.31 12.39
N THR A 431 20.56 14.55 11.30
CA THR A 431 20.48 15.09 9.93
C THR A 431 19.04 15.31 9.48
N GLY A 432 18.83 16.33 8.62
CA GLY A 432 17.52 16.56 7.97
C GLY A 432 17.08 15.35 7.15
N ALA A 433 18.03 14.68 6.46
CA ALA A 433 17.74 13.48 5.68
C ALA A 433 17.15 12.35 6.54
N TYR A 434 17.72 12.09 7.72
CA TYR A 434 17.17 11.10 8.64
C TYR A 434 15.77 11.48 9.13
N GLN A 435 15.59 12.73 9.55
CA GLN A 435 14.32 13.19 10.12
C GLN A 435 13.18 13.13 9.08
N VAL A 436 13.45 13.51 7.84
CA VAL A 436 12.47 13.40 6.73
C VAL A 436 12.22 11.94 6.36
N ALA A 437 13.27 11.11 6.29
CA ALA A 437 13.11 9.67 6.04
C ALA A 437 12.26 9.02 7.14
N ARG A 438 12.52 9.39 8.41
CA ARG A 438 11.75 8.91 9.55
C ARG A 438 10.28 9.28 9.46
N TYR A 439 9.99 10.54 9.09
CA TYR A 439 8.61 10.98 8.86
C TYR A 439 7.89 10.09 7.84
N PHE A 440 8.51 9.82 6.68
CA PHE A 440 7.89 8.97 5.66
C PHE A 440 7.79 7.50 6.08
N THR A 441 8.80 6.95 6.78
CA THR A 441 8.72 5.56 7.25
C THR A 441 7.69 5.36 8.35
N ASP A 442 7.48 6.35 9.21
CA ASP A 442 6.45 6.28 10.26
C ASP A 442 5.04 6.36 9.68
N ASN A 443 4.86 7.02 8.53
CA ASN A 443 3.60 7.19 7.82
C ASN A 443 3.49 6.30 6.56
N ALA A 444 4.11 5.12 6.55
CA ALA A 444 4.04 4.16 5.45
C ALA A 444 3.56 2.80 5.93
N ASP A 445 2.77 2.11 5.07
CA ASP A 445 2.34 0.74 5.35
C ASP A 445 3.50 -0.24 5.20
N ALA A 446 4.25 -0.13 4.10
CA ALA A 446 5.42 -0.94 3.81
C ALA A 446 6.69 -0.10 3.66
N VAL A 447 7.84 -0.64 4.11
CA VAL A 447 9.13 0.04 3.99
C VAL A 447 10.21 -0.92 3.50
N VAL A 448 10.94 -0.51 2.48
CA VAL A 448 12.12 -1.23 1.96
C VAL A 448 13.33 -0.32 2.03
N MET A 449 14.31 -0.68 2.81
CA MET A 449 15.61 0.00 2.84
C MET A 449 16.64 -0.84 2.08
N LEU A 450 17.35 -0.23 1.14
CA LEU A 450 18.38 -0.88 0.33
C LEU A 450 19.73 -0.32 0.71
N THR A 451 20.71 -1.16 0.99
CA THR A 451 22.10 -0.73 1.21
C THR A 451 23.07 -1.85 0.84
N ALA A 452 24.25 -1.47 0.33
CA ALA A 452 25.34 -2.42 0.12
C ALA A 452 26.22 -2.56 1.36
N THR A 453 26.19 -1.59 2.25
CA THR A 453 27.08 -1.45 3.41
C THR A 453 26.27 -1.10 4.66
N PRO A 454 25.56 -2.08 5.24
CA PRO A 454 24.70 -1.82 6.42
C PRO A 454 25.51 -1.42 7.66
N VAL A 455 26.78 -1.82 7.72
CA VAL A 455 27.70 -1.51 8.81
C VAL A 455 29.00 -0.99 8.18
N GLN A 456 29.19 0.32 8.20
CA GLN A 456 30.45 0.94 7.75
C GLN A 456 31.36 1.30 8.92
N THR A 457 30.79 1.85 9.99
CA THR A 457 31.57 2.42 11.11
C THR A 457 31.26 1.76 12.46
N GLY A 458 30.34 0.80 12.53
CA GLY A 458 30.02 0.06 13.75
C GLY A 458 28.53 -0.28 13.93
N ASP A 459 28.22 -0.83 15.09
CA ASP A 459 26.87 -1.29 15.45
C ASP A 459 25.85 -0.16 15.56
N ASP A 460 26.31 1.07 15.80
CA ASP A 460 25.45 2.27 15.90
C ASP A 460 24.75 2.61 14.58
N ASP A 461 25.42 2.39 13.45
CA ASP A 461 24.81 2.60 12.12
C ASP A 461 23.66 1.63 11.89
N LEU A 462 23.88 0.34 12.18
CA LEU A 462 22.85 -0.69 12.05
C LEU A 462 21.67 -0.43 13.01
N TYR A 463 21.97 -0.06 14.26
CA TYR A 463 20.94 0.36 15.21
C TYR A 463 20.05 1.46 14.64
N THR A 464 20.67 2.52 14.10
CA THR A 464 19.93 3.67 13.55
C THR A 464 19.01 3.27 12.40
N LEU A 465 19.49 2.43 11.48
CA LEU A 465 18.70 1.94 10.36
C LEU A 465 17.55 1.03 10.82
N LEU A 466 17.81 0.10 11.73
CA LEU A 466 16.77 -0.82 12.22
C LEU A 466 15.75 -0.12 13.11
N ASN A 467 16.17 0.87 13.92
CA ASN A 467 15.24 1.70 14.67
C ASN A 467 14.35 2.56 13.76
N ALA A 468 14.89 3.09 12.66
CA ALA A 468 14.10 3.80 11.67
C ALA A 468 13.14 2.86 10.91
N LEU A 469 13.53 1.61 10.68
CA LEU A 469 12.73 0.60 10.01
C LEU A 469 11.61 0.05 10.91
N ARG A 470 11.96 -0.40 12.11
CA ARG A 470 11.08 -1.07 13.08
C ARG A 470 11.27 -0.50 14.49
N PRO A 471 10.77 0.71 14.74
CA PRO A 471 10.86 1.34 16.07
C PRO A 471 10.08 0.58 17.16
N ASP A 472 9.13 -0.22 16.74
CA ASP A 472 8.32 -1.09 17.60
C ASP A 472 9.09 -2.31 18.12
N VAL A 473 10.13 -2.75 17.42
CA VAL A 473 10.97 -3.89 17.77
C VAL A 473 12.31 -3.44 18.37
N VAL A 474 12.97 -2.49 17.72
CA VAL A 474 14.28 -1.97 18.14
C VAL A 474 14.08 -0.65 18.88
N LEU A 475 13.72 -0.73 20.16
CA LEU A 475 13.29 0.41 20.96
C LEU A 475 14.46 1.35 21.31
N ASP A 476 15.56 0.80 21.82
CA ASP A 476 16.73 1.53 22.30
C ASP A 476 18.03 0.77 22.05
N LYS A 477 19.17 1.45 22.23
CA LYS A 477 20.50 0.86 22.02
C LYS A 477 20.82 -0.29 22.97
N LYS A 478 20.24 -0.33 24.16
CA LYS A 478 20.49 -1.39 25.15
C LYS A 478 19.80 -2.67 24.67
N THR A 479 18.51 -2.58 24.36
CA THR A 479 17.73 -3.70 23.81
C THR A 479 18.36 -4.23 22.51
N PHE A 480 18.79 -3.33 21.63
CA PHE A 480 19.48 -3.71 20.41
C PHE A 480 20.75 -4.53 20.66
N LYS A 481 21.58 -4.15 21.63
CA LYS A 481 22.79 -4.91 22.02
C LYS A 481 22.44 -6.28 22.59
N GLU A 482 21.43 -6.35 23.45
CA GLU A 482 20.92 -7.62 23.98
C GLU A 482 20.43 -8.54 22.85
N MET A 483 19.71 -7.99 21.85
CA MET A 483 19.29 -8.71 20.63
C MET A 483 20.47 -9.20 19.78
N GLN A 484 21.60 -8.50 19.79
CA GLN A 484 22.80 -8.90 19.01
C GLN A 484 23.57 -10.05 19.66
N GLU A 485 23.53 -10.19 20.97
CA GLU A 485 24.35 -11.16 21.70
C GLU A 485 24.33 -12.58 21.13
N PRO A 486 23.18 -13.22 20.82
CA PRO A 486 23.15 -14.58 20.32
C PRO A 486 23.62 -14.71 18.85
N ASN A 487 23.63 -13.62 18.10
CA ASN A 487 23.81 -13.68 16.65
C ASN A 487 25.21 -14.15 16.20
N ALA A 488 26.24 -13.85 16.98
CA ALA A 488 27.61 -14.31 16.70
C ALA A 488 27.68 -15.84 16.72
N GLU A 489 27.09 -16.45 17.73
CA GLU A 489 27.04 -17.89 17.92
C GLU A 489 26.15 -18.58 16.88
N ILE A 490 24.98 -17.99 16.55
CA ILE A 490 24.10 -18.50 15.48
C ILE A 490 24.81 -18.48 14.14
N ASN A 491 25.55 -17.40 13.81
CA ASN A 491 26.33 -17.30 12.59
C ASN A 491 27.49 -18.32 12.54
N ALA A 492 28.14 -18.61 13.68
CA ALA A 492 29.16 -19.64 13.78
C ALA A 492 28.57 -21.02 13.49
N ALA A 493 27.46 -21.36 14.12
CA ALA A 493 26.72 -22.60 13.86
C ALA A 493 26.32 -22.74 12.37
N ALA A 494 25.73 -21.70 11.78
CA ALA A 494 25.36 -21.70 10.36
C ALA A 494 26.55 -21.91 9.44
N LYS A 495 27.73 -21.32 9.76
CA LYS A 495 28.97 -21.51 9.01
C LYS A 495 29.45 -22.95 9.07
N LEU A 496 29.43 -23.60 10.25
CA LEU A 496 29.79 -24.99 10.41
C LEU A 496 28.86 -25.92 9.61
N ILE A 497 27.57 -25.70 9.64
CA ILE A 497 26.58 -26.48 8.87
C ILE A 497 26.83 -26.36 7.34
N ARG A 498 27.24 -25.18 6.86
CA ARG A 498 27.56 -24.96 5.42
C ARG A 498 28.81 -25.70 4.99
N HIS A 499 29.89 -25.60 5.77
CA HIS A 499 31.24 -26.09 5.37
C HIS A 499 31.50 -27.55 5.69
N GLN A 500 30.68 -28.19 6.55
CA GLN A 500 30.80 -29.60 6.94
C GLN A 500 32.24 -29.98 7.42
N ALA A 501 32.79 -29.17 8.31
CA ALA A 501 34.03 -29.53 8.98
C ALA A 501 33.87 -30.84 9.78
N GLU A 502 34.99 -31.49 10.12
CA GLU A 502 34.98 -32.64 11.01
C GLU A 502 34.26 -32.24 12.33
N ASN A 503 33.31 -33.05 12.82
CA ASN A 503 32.50 -32.77 14.03
C ASN A 503 31.53 -31.57 13.94
N TRP A 504 31.23 -31.06 12.74
CA TRP A 504 30.36 -29.88 12.56
C TRP A 504 29.02 -29.91 13.35
N ARG A 505 28.45 -31.12 13.58
CA ARG A 505 27.16 -31.24 14.30
C ARG A 505 27.27 -30.91 15.79
N SER A 506 28.33 -31.47 16.44
CA SER A 506 28.58 -31.23 17.86
C SER A 506 28.93 -29.77 18.10
N GLU A 507 29.82 -29.23 17.28
CA GLU A 507 30.25 -27.84 17.36
C GLU A 507 29.08 -26.86 17.09
N ALA A 508 28.27 -27.12 16.05
CA ALA A 508 27.08 -26.31 15.77
C ALA A 508 26.04 -26.37 16.92
N ALA A 509 25.85 -27.54 17.54
CA ALA A 509 24.98 -27.67 18.68
C ALA A 509 25.51 -26.94 19.92
N GLU A 510 26.84 -26.91 20.14
CA GLU A 510 27.47 -26.15 21.22
C GLU A 510 27.27 -24.64 21.00
N HIS A 511 27.54 -24.12 19.81
CA HIS A 511 27.30 -22.72 19.48
C HIS A 511 25.83 -22.32 19.66
N LEU A 512 24.89 -23.14 19.21
CA LEU A 512 23.46 -22.88 19.42
C LEU A 512 23.06 -22.91 20.90
N ALA A 513 23.70 -23.79 21.71
CA ALA A 513 23.47 -23.81 23.15
C ALA A 513 24.03 -22.54 23.83
N CYS A 514 25.20 -22.05 23.39
CA CYS A 514 25.74 -20.77 23.85
C CYS A 514 24.82 -19.59 23.47
N ALA A 515 24.29 -19.57 22.24
CA ALA A 515 23.33 -18.57 21.81
C ALA A 515 22.07 -18.52 22.72
N ALA A 516 21.54 -19.70 23.08
CA ALA A 516 20.38 -19.80 23.96
C ALA A 516 20.66 -19.36 25.42
N GLN A 517 21.93 -19.36 25.86
CA GLN A 517 22.31 -18.93 27.21
C GLN A 517 22.51 -17.42 27.35
N THR A 518 22.53 -16.65 26.24
CA THR A 518 22.59 -15.18 26.30
C THR A 518 21.33 -14.60 26.94
N SER A 519 21.41 -13.34 27.41
CA SER A 519 20.25 -12.67 28.02
C SER A 519 19.02 -12.68 27.11
N TRP A 520 19.20 -12.33 25.85
CA TRP A 520 18.14 -12.38 24.83
C TRP A 520 17.76 -13.82 24.45
N GLY A 521 18.76 -14.69 24.29
CA GLY A 521 18.57 -16.08 23.91
C GLY A 521 17.73 -16.88 24.89
N HIS A 522 17.91 -16.66 26.19
CA HIS A 522 17.10 -17.29 27.24
C HIS A 522 15.60 -16.94 27.11
N SER A 523 15.29 -15.70 26.71
CA SER A 523 13.91 -15.24 26.59
C SER A 523 13.25 -15.63 25.27
N VAL A 524 14.01 -15.76 24.17
CA VAL A 524 13.46 -15.87 22.81
C VAL A 524 13.85 -17.19 22.13
N ILE A 525 15.07 -17.71 22.36
CA ILE A 525 15.59 -18.87 21.64
C ILE A 525 15.34 -20.17 22.40
N GLU A 526 15.53 -20.21 23.72
CA GLU A 526 15.50 -21.45 24.52
C GLU A 526 14.15 -22.19 24.36
N ASP A 527 13.05 -21.47 24.40
CA ASP A 527 11.71 -22.04 24.25
C ASP A 527 11.19 -22.13 22.82
N ASN A 528 11.96 -21.62 21.84
CA ASN A 528 11.57 -21.64 20.44
C ASN A 528 11.47 -23.08 19.89
N PRO A 529 10.31 -23.49 19.31
CA PRO A 529 10.15 -24.82 18.72
C PRO A 529 11.17 -25.16 17.64
N THR A 530 11.57 -24.17 16.83
CA THR A 530 12.57 -24.33 15.77
C THR A 530 13.93 -24.68 16.36
N TYR A 531 14.36 -23.98 17.43
CA TYR A 531 15.60 -24.29 18.15
C TYR A 531 15.58 -25.72 18.71
N LYS A 532 14.49 -26.10 19.41
CA LYS A 532 14.35 -27.46 19.97
C LYS A 532 14.42 -28.55 18.89
N ASN A 533 13.78 -28.32 17.75
CA ASN A 533 13.79 -29.24 16.59
C ASN A 533 15.19 -29.35 15.98
N VAL A 534 15.86 -28.22 15.74
CA VAL A 534 17.26 -28.20 15.22
C VAL A 534 18.19 -28.94 16.16
N MET A 535 18.16 -28.67 17.46
CA MET A 535 18.97 -29.34 18.47
C MET A 535 18.71 -30.84 18.50
N ALA A 536 17.46 -31.29 18.40
CA ALA A 536 17.10 -32.70 18.31
C ALA A 536 17.72 -33.36 17.06
N LYS A 537 17.60 -32.71 15.89
CA LYS A 537 18.19 -33.19 14.63
C LYS A 537 19.71 -33.28 14.69
N LEU A 538 20.40 -32.28 15.23
CA LEU A 538 21.86 -32.27 15.37
C LEU A 538 22.38 -33.35 16.31
N LYS A 539 21.66 -33.64 17.41
CA LYS A 539 22.02 -34.64 18.43
C LYS A 539 21.56 -36.07 18.11
N SER A 540 20.71 -36.27 17.11
CA SER A 540 20.06 -37.56 16.81
C SER A 540 21.01 -38.68 16.36
N GLY A 541 22.24 -38.37 15.94
CA GLY A 541 23.18 -39.35 15.38
C GLY A 541 22.77 -39.94 14.02
N GLN A 542 21.58 -39.65 13.53
CA GLN A 542 21.11 -40.14 12.23
C GLN A 542 21.80 -39.42 11.06
N PRO A 543 22.01 -40.08 9.91
CA PRO A 543 22.59 -39.45 8.75
C PRO A 543 21.68 -38.31 8.26
N ILE A 544 22.27 -37.12 8.08
CA ILE A 544 21.60 -35.94 7.55
C ILE A 544 21.94 -35.84 6.06
N ASP A 545 20.95 -36.02 5.20
CA ASP A 545 21.11 -35.81 3.76
C ASP A 545 21.25 -34.33 3.40
N ARG A 546 21.49 -34.03 2.11
CA ARG A 546 21.68 -32.66 1.62
C ARG A 546 20.43 -31.80 1.83
N ALA A 547 19.24 -32.34 1.61
CA ALA A 547 17.96 -31.61 1.75
C ALA A 547 17.66 -31.29 3.21
N ALA A 548 17.78 -32.26 4.12
CA ALA A 548 17.63 -32.07 5.56
C ALA A 548 18.62 -31.05 6.11
N ARG A 549 19.87 -31.06 5.63
CA ARG A 549 20.88 -30.07 6.02
C ARG A 549 20.53 -28.66 5.58
N VAL A 550 20.02 -28.48 4.34
CA VAL A 550 19.56 -27.17 3.88
C VAL A 550 18.41 -26.67 4.76
N GLY A 551 17.47 -27.54 5.12
CA GLY A 551 16.39 -27.20 6.04
C GLY A 551 16.90 -26.80 7.43
N ILE A 552 17.86 -27.55 8.00
CA ILE A 552 18.49 -27.19 9.28
C ILE A 552 19.20 -25.83 9.18
N LEU A 553 19.90 -25.57 8.09
CA LEU A 553 20.56 -24.28 7.88
C LEU A 553 19.56 -23.12 7.84
N GLN A 554 18.45 -23.29 7.13
CA GLN A 554 17.36 -22.29 7.08
C GLN A 554 16.75 -22.07 8.46
N ASP A 555 16.48 -23.16 9.20
CA ASP A 555 15.98 -23.11 10.57
C ASP A 555 16.93 -22.33 11.48
N VAL A 556 18.26 -22.57 11.38
CA VAL A 556 19.28 -21.86 12.17
C VAL A 556 19.41 -20.40 11.77
N GLU A 557 19.38 -20.09 10.47
CA GLU A 557 19.39 -18.70 9.99
C GLU A 557 18.14 -17.94 10.46
N GLY A 558 16.99 -18.62 10.58
CA GLY A 558 15.75 -18.09 11.11
C GLY A 558 15.78 -17.76 12.61
N LEU A 559 16.72 -18.35 13.39
CA LEU A 559 16.91 -18.01 14.81
C LEU A 559 17.65 -16.67 15.02
N HIS A 560 18.26 -16.10 13.99
CA HIS A 560 18.95 -14.83 14.09
C HIS A 560 17.97 -13.71 14.46
N SER A 561 18.29 -12.91 15.47
CA SER A 561 17.37 -11.90 16.05
C SER A 561 16.81 -10.89 15.05
N PHE A 562 17.49 -10.68 13.94
CA PHE A 562 17.09 -9.77 12.85
C PHE A 562 16.72 -10.51 11.57
N ALA A 563 16.45 -11.82 11.64
CA ALA A 563 16.16 -12.64 10.46
C ALA A 563 14.99 -12.12 9.64
N ASP A 564 13.92 -11.64 10.31
CA ASP A 564 12.72 -11.11 9.65
C ASP A 564 12.91 -9.70 9.10
N MET A 565 13.82 -8.92 9.70
CA MET A 565 14.07 -7.52 9.35
C MET A 565 15.16 -7.33 8.31
N ILE A 566 16.11 -8.26 8.20
CA ILE A 566 17.26 -8.13 7.29
C ILE A 566 17.27 -9.25 6.27
N ASN A 567 17.45 -8.90 5.00
CA ASN A 567 17.85 -9.82 3.96
C ASN A 567 19.31 -9.54 3.56
N ARG A 568 20.14 -10.56 3.51
CA ARG A 568 21.53 -10.43 3.11
C ARG A 568 21.96 -11.56 2.20
N THR A 569 22.21 -11.23 0.94
CA THR A 569 22.77 -12.13 -0.05
C THR A 569 24.20 -11.71 -0.37
N ARG A 570 25.16 -12.62 -0.19
CA ARG A 570 26.56 -12.37 -0.50
C ARG A 570 26.90 -12.91 -1.89
N ARG A 571 27.74 -12.22 -2.64
CA ARG A 571 28.22 -12.72 -3.94
C ARG A 571 28.85 -14.14 -3.87
N GLN A 572 29.44 -14.48 -2.74
CA GLN A 572 30.05 -15.81 -2.51
C GLN A 572 29.03 -16.94 -2.41
N ASP A 573 27.79 -16.61 -2.04
CA ASP A 573 26.70 -17.58 -1.87
C ASP A 573 25.96 -17.86 -3.20
N ILE A 574 26.31 -17.11 -4.26
CA ILE A 574 25.67 -17.17 -5.58
C ILE A 574 26.63 -17.85 -6.55
N GLN A 575 26.22 -19.02 -7.06
CA GLN A 575 26.98 -19.79 -8.06
C GLN A 575 26.79 -19.23 -9.49
N ASN A 576 26.96 -17.92 -9.68
CA ASN A 576 26.90 -17.32 -11.02
C ASN A 576 28.32 -16.88 -11.44
N ASP A 577 28.61 -16.91 -12.74
CA ASP A 577 29.83 -16.39 -13.36
C ASP A 577 29.89 -14.85 -13.25
N PHE A 578 30.10 -14.38 -12.01
CA PHE A 578 30.42 -12.96 -11.81
C PHE A 578 31.82 -12.66 -12.31
N CYS A 579 32.00 -11.56 -13.01
CA CYS A 579 33.33 -11.05 -13.33
C CYS A 579 34.17 -10.94 -12.07
N VAL A 580 35.26 -11.66 -12.02
CA VAL A 580 36.23 -11.59 -10.94
C VAL A 580 37.00 -10.29 -11.09
N ARG A 581 36.77 -9.34 -10.18
CA ARG A 581 37.55 -8.12 -10.12
C ARG A 581 38.94 -8.45 -9.59
N ARG A 582 39.96 -8.31 -10.43
CA ARG A 582 41.35 -8.41 -10.02
C ARG A 582 41.93 -6.99 -9.94
N PRO A 583 41.95 -6.38 -8.75
CA PRO A 583 42.56 -5.07 -8.61
C PRO A 583 44.06 -5.19 -8.87
N GLN A 584 44.57 -4.32 -9.74
CA GLN A 584 46.01 -4.19 -9.99
C GLN A 584 46.39 -2.78 -9.54
N SER A 585 47.30 -2.70 -8.57
CA SER A 585 47.89 -1.42 -8.19
C SER A 585 49.01 -1.12 -9.18
N VAL A 586 48.86 -0.01 -9.90
CA VAL A 586 49.92 0.51 -10.78
C VAL A 586 50.53 1.70 -10.07
N SER A 587 51.81 1.57 -9.71
CA SER A 587 52.57 2.70 -9.16
C SER A 587 52.88 3.66 -10.29
N VAL A 588 52.41 4.87 -10.18
CA VAL A 588 52.74 5.98 -11.09
C VAL A 588 53.79 6.83 -10.40
N HIS A 589 54.94 6.98 -11.05
CA HIS A 589 55.98 7.89 -10.59
C HIS A 589 55.83 9.20 -11.36
N PHE A 590 55.62 10.27 -10.65
CA PHE A 590 55.61 11.61 -11.25
C PHE A 590 57.04 12.04 -11.62
N THR A 591 57.14 12.88 -12.66
CA THR A 591 58.40 13.63 -12.86
C THR A 591 58.51 14.71 -11.78
N PRO A 592 59.70 15.24 -11.47
CA PRO A 592 59.85 16.26 -10.45
C PRO A 592 58.94 17.46 -10.64
N GLU A 593 58.69 17.89 -11.89
CA GLU A 593 57.78 18.99 -12.22
C GLU A 593 56.33 18.62 -11.99
N GLN A 594 55.96 17.35 -12.21
CA GLN A 594 54.57 16.88 -11.94
C GLN A 594 54.36 16.75 -10.43
N GLU A 595 55.34 16.34 -9.66
CA GLU A 595 55.30 16.23 -8.20
C GLU A 595 55.16 17.62 -7.56
N GLU A 596 55.94 18.59 -8.04
CA GLU A 596 55.81 19.99 -7.61
C GLU A 596 54.41 20.59 -7.92
N LEU A 597 53.88 20.30 -9.10
CA LEU A 597 52.51 20.73 -9.47
C LEU A 597 51.46 20.05 -8.63
N TYR A 598 51.62 18.75 -8.36
CA TYR A 598 50.70 17.99 -7.53
C TYR A 598 50.67 18.50 -6.09
N ASP A 599 51.85 18.72 -5.49
CA ASP A 599 51.99 19.26 -4.15
C ASP A 599 51.40 20.69 -4.04
N ALA A 600 51.65 21.53 -5.04
CA ALA A 600 51.07 22.87 -5.09
C ALA A 600 49.53 22.85 -5.20
N LEU A 601 48.97 21.90 -5.95
CA LEU A 601 47.51 21.70 -6.08
C LEU A 601 46.90 21.22 -4.76
N MET A 602 47.54 20.28 -4.09
CA MET A 602 47.11 19.74 -2.80
C MET A 602 47.18 20.79 -1.70
N ASP A 603 48.23 21.62 -1.70
CA ASP A 603 48.37 22.77 -0.80
C ASP A 603 47.29 23.82 -1.07
N PHE A 604 47.00 24.13 -2.32
CA PHE A 604 45.91 25.03 -2.69
C PHE A 604 44.56 24.51 -2.24
N GLU A 605 44.22 23.22 -2.49
CA GLU A 605 42.98 22.62 -2.03
C GLU A 605 42.85 22.63 -0.51
N SER A 606 43.89 22.27 0.22
CA SER A 606 43.88 22.27 1.68
C SER A 606 43.67 23.67 2.27
N HIS A 607 44.28 24.70 1.68
CA HIS A 607 44.12 26.09 2.09
C HIS A 607 42.78 26.69 1.65
N ALA A 608 42.28 26.41 0.45
CA ALA A 608 40.98 26.87 -0.05
C ALA A 608 39.82 26.29 0.76
N LEU A 609 39.88 25.02 1.09
CA LEU A 609 38.87 24.32 1.90
C LEU A 609 38.88 24.81 3.37
N SER A 610 40.06 25.10 3.94
CA SER A 610 40.16 25.66 5.30
C SER A 610 39.64 27.10 5.41
N TYR A 611 39.67 27.88 4.34
CA TYR A 611 39.23 29.26 4.31
C TYR A 611 37.71 29.46 4.24
N HIS A 612 37.00 28.48 3.65
CA HIS A 612 35.53 28.54 3.47
C HIS A 612 34.71 27.85 4.54
N ASN A 613 35.32 27.06 5.44
CA ASN A 613 34.53 26.27 6.40
C ASN A 613 35.30 26.03 7.70
N THR A 614 35.07 26.89 8.70
CA THR A 614 35.69 26.81 10.04
C THR A 614 35.40 25.50 10.80
N ASN A 615 34.57 24.63 10.27
CA ASN A 615 34.15 23.36 10.91
C ASN A 615 34.59 22.10 10.15
N ASN A 616 35.29 22.20 9.02
CA ASN A 616 35.77 21.07 8.27
C ASN A 616 37.25 20.84 8.46
N VAL A 617 37.62 19.73 9.04
CA VAL A 617 39.02 19.29 9.16
C VAL A 617 39.29 18.32 8.01
N VAL A 618 40.20 18.68 7.12
CA VAL A 618 40.75 17.78 6.11
C VAL A 618 41.91 17.04 6.77
N VAL A 619 41.81 15.73 6.90
CA VAL A 619 42.90 14.87 7.39
C VAL A 619 43.36 14.03 6.23
N MET A 620 44.65 14.15 5.91
CA MET A 620 45.31 13.20 5.00
C MET A 620 45.81 12.02 5.81
N ASP A 621 45.60 10.79 5.33
CA ASP A 621 46.23 9.60 5.88
C ASP A 621 47.67 9.49 5.34
N ASN A 622 48.49 8.66 6.01
CA ASN A 622 49.90 8.43 5.64
C ASN A 622 50.07 7.78 4.24
N ASN A 623 48.99 7.48 3.51
CA ASN A 623 48.96 6.88 2.18
C ASN A 623 48.40 7.85 1.11
N ALA A 624 48.37 9.17 1.40
CA ALA A 624 47.86 10.21 0.49
C ALA A 624 46.39 10.04 0.06
N ASN A 625 45.56 9.40 0.88
CA ASN A 625 44.11 9.40 0.66
C ASN A 625 43.48 10.59 1.36
N LEU A 626 42.73 11.39 0.61
CA LEU A 626 41.96 12.51 1.15
C LEU A 626 40.77 11.94 1.92
N LEU A 627 40.79 12.07 3.26
CA LEU A 627 39.66 11.79 4.11
C LEU A 627 38.92 13.10 4.40
N TYR A 628 37.76 13.29 3.76
CA TYR A 628 36.91 14.44 3.96
C TYR A 628 35.95 14.19 5.11
N TYR A 629 36.13 14.91 6.22
CA TYR A 629 35.13 15.00 7.29
C TYR A 629 34.26 16.24 7.07
N GLY A 630 33.19 16.07 6.32
CA GLY A 630 32.17 17.13 6.15
C GLY A 630 31.31 17.26 7.39
N GLY A 631 31.38 18.41 8.04
CA GLY A 631 30.28 18.86 8.92
C GLY A 631 29.03 19.08 8.08
N THR A 632 27.89 18.86 8.70
CA THR A 632 26.52 18.98 8.17
C THR A 632 26.29 20.26 7.35
N ASN A 633 26.52 20.21 6.08
CA ASN A 633 26.03 21.11 5.01
C ASN A 633 27.08 21.19 3.89
N ASN A 634 27.20 20.12 3.10
CA ASN A 634 27.49 20.34 1.69
C ASN A 634 27.39 19.01 0.91
N SER A 635 26.43 19.01 0.03
CA SER A 635 26.38 18.24 -1.20
C SER A 635 27.57 18.58 -2.08
N TYR A 636 28.67 17.80 -2.06
CA TYR A 636 29.67 17.68 -3.15
C TYR A 636 30.74 16.66 -2.73
N ALA A 637 30.57 15.45 -3.14
CA ALA A 637 31.52 14.53 -3.74
C ALA A 637 30.80 13.23 -4.10
#